data_6ff54fd8f8816928a96acab0e622494b
#
_entry.id   6ff54fd8f8816928a96acab0e622494b
#
_cell.length_a   1.000
_cell.length_b   1.000
_cell.length_c   1.000
_cell.angle_alpha   90.00
_cell.angle_beta   90.00
_cell.angle_gamma   90.00
#
_symmetry.space_group_name_H-M   'P 1'
#
loop_
_entity.id
_entity.type
_entity.pdbx_description
1 polymer ?
#
loop_
_entity_poly.entity_id
_entity_poly.type
_entity_poly.pdbx_seq_one_letter_code
_entity_poly.pdbx_strand_id
1 'polypeptide(L)'
;MSVVRGVGLRRVALYGASLVFVLAAIPAASCAAAPAAPAAKEKGEMLEVAPGLSLFYEVRGQGSGLPLIVVNGGPGFDHAYLHCSDAWDKLASGRRIVFYDQRGDGQSTPLKPDQTTTLLEQIADLDAVRGKIGGSGKFDLMGHSWGGYLVMAYAARHPEHIAHLIIADSAAPKIQETAFLFKNVYPETTERQDALAFGEALGDPEAIARSLREYSTMLFVSSTARDAYLARSDSFIFRPKINAALWGEAEKYDLNPELRKFRFPTLVVTGRYDFNVAPSVAYGIHQKVPDSQFTVFEKSGHLPFCEEPDAFVARIEGFLQGK
;
A
#
# COMPACT_ATOMS: atom_id res chain seq x y z
N MET A 1 48.48 44.94 -0.86
CA MET A 1 47.70 45.35 0.32
C MET A 1 46.41 44.48 0.35
N SER A 2 46.42 43.53 1.25
CA SER A 2 45.43 42.48 1.42
C SER A 2 44.51 42.89 2.55
N VAL A 3 43.18 42.83 2.36
CA VAL A 3 42.20 42.97 3.44
C VAL A 3 41.36 41.68 3.49
N VAL A 4 41.65 40.88 4.51
CA VAL A 4 40.87 39.72 4.92
C VAL A 4 39.71 40.22 5.80
N ARG A 5 38.47 39.96 5.41
CA ARG A 5 37.30 40.19 6.29
C ARG A 5 36.92 38.90 6.97
N GLY A 6 36.93 38.97 8.30
CA GLY A 6 36.59 37.88 9.20
C GLY A 6 35.10 37.53 9.22
N VAL A 7 34.83 36.23 9.39
CA VAL A 7 33.52 35.63 9.61
C VAL A 7 33.23 35.67 11.10
N GLY A 8 32.17 36.37 11.49
CA GLY A 8 31.71 36.47 12.88
C GLY A 8 30.91 35.23 13.33
N LEU A 9 31.45 34.51 14.31
CA LEU A 9 30.71 33.48 15.06
C LEU A 9 29.65 34.14 15.94
N ARG A 10 28.40 33.85 15.71
CA ARG A 10 27.32 34.18 16.64
C ARG A 10 27.22 33.07 17.70
N ARG A 11 27.45 33.49 18.95
CA ARG A 11 27.24 32.67 20.16
C ARG A 11 25.74 32.43 20.34
N VAL A 12 25.34 31.16 20.47
CA VAL A 12 24.02 30.76 20.96
C VAL A 12 24.09 30.71 22.50
N ALA A 13 23.28 31.52 23.18
CA ALA A 13 23.18 31.54 24.62
C ALA A 13 22.27 30.42 25.09
N LEU A 14 22.80 29.51 25.89
CA LEU A 14 22.07 28.52 26.66
C LEU A 14 21.44 29.20 27.90
N TYR A 15 20.12 29.24 27.95
CA TYR A 15 19.40 29.54 29.19
C TYR A 15 19.03 28.23 29.89
N GLY A 16 19.73 27.93 30.96
CA GLY A 16 19.33 26.88 31.92
C GLY A 16 18.23 27.39 32.84
N ALA A 17 17.12 26.70 32.87
CA ALA A 17 16.14 26.81 33.93
C ALA A 17 15.95 25.43 34.57
N SER A 18 16.54 25.25 35.77
CA SER A 18 16.32 24.05 36.59
C SER A 18 14.93 24.13 37.22
N LEU A 19 13.99 23.31 36.78
CA LEU A 19 12.74 23.06 37.53
C LEU A 19 12.90 21.73 38.27
N VAL A 20 12.88 21.80 39.57
CA VAL A 20 12.80 20.65 40.48
C VAL A 20 11.35 20.18 40.48
N PHE A 21 11.04 19.04 39.88
CA PHE A 21 9.77 18.35 40.03
C PHE A 21 9.87 17.31 41.15
N VAL A 22 9.05 17.50 42.18
CA VAL A 22 8.78 16.49 43.22
C VAL A 22 7.91 15.40 42.58
N LEU A 23 8.47 14.22 42.37
CA LEU A 23 7.75 13.04 41.92
C LEU A 23 6.92 12.45 43.07
N ALA A 24 5.60 12.66 43.03
CA ALA A 24 4.67 11.84 43.80
C ALA A 24 4.48 10.52 43.03
N ALA A 25 4.96 9.42 43.59
CA ALA A 25 4.78 8.09 43.05
C ALA A 25 3.31 7.66 43.20
N ILE A 26 2.59 7.63 42.08
CA ILE A 26 1.30 6.93 41.95
C ILE A 26 1.64 5.51 41.45
N PRO A 27 1.22 4.42 42.12
CA PRO A 27 1.41 3.09 41.64
C PRO A 27 0.53 2.88 40.39
N ALA A 28 1.12 2.89 39.21
CA ALA A 28 0.47 2.43 37.99
C ALA A 28 0.29 0.92 38.09
N ALA A 29 -0.95 0.47 38.29
CA ALA A 29 -1.30 -0.93 38.05
C ALA A 29 -1.16 -1.17 36.55
N SER A 30 -0.03 -1.76 36.16
CA SER A 30 0.21 -2.25 34.82
C SER A 30 -0.69 -3.46 34.58
N CYS A 31 -1.87 -3.24 33.98
CA CYS A 31 -2.54 -4.30 33.23
C CYS A 31 -1.72 -4.53 31.96
N ALA A 32 -0.72 -5.40 32.04
CA ALA A 32 -0.10 -5.96 30.86
C ALA A 32 -1.18 -6.76 30.12
N ALA A 33 -1.69 -6.21 29.02
CA ALA A 33 -2.48 -6.99 28.09
C ALA A 33 -1.63 -8.18 27.64
N ALA A 34 -2.18 -9.38 27.74
CA ALA A 34 -1.53 -10.59 27.24
C ALA A 34 -1.21 -10.37 25.75
N PRO A 35 -0.04 -10.83 25.27
CA PRO A 35 0.29 -10.72 23.85
C PRO A 35 -0.83 -11.37 23.04
N ALA A 36 -1.35 -10.63 22.06
CA ALA A 36 -2.35 -11.16 21.14
C ALA A 36 -1.78 -12.45 20.52
N ALA A 37 -2.60 -13.50 20.48
CA ALA A 37 -2.22 -14.73 19.81
C ALA A 37 -1.85 -14.39 18.36
N PRO A 38 -0.78 -15.00 17.79
CA PRO A 38 -0.43 -14.76 16.41
C PRO A 38 -1.65 -15.03 15.53
N ALA A 39 -1.97 -14.07 14.65
CA ALA A 39 -3.09 -14.23 13.74
C ALA A 39 -2.95 -15.54 12.96
N ALA A 40 -4.06 -16.30 12.85
CA ALA A 40 -4.03 -17.54 12.09
C ALA A 40 -3.61 -17.21 10.65
N LYS A 41 -2.62 -17.98 10.14
CA LYS A 41 -2.20 -17.83 8.73
C LYS A 41 -3.41 -17.98 7.82
N GLU A 42 -3.55 -17.08 6.86
CA GLU A 42 -4.61 -17.14 5.86
C GLU A 42 -4.52 -18.45 5.08
N LYS A 43 -5.67 -19.03 4.75
CA LYS A 43 -5.74 -20.27 3.97
C LYS A 43 -5.58 -19.91 2.50
N GLY A 44 -4.52 -20.37 1.87
CA GLY A 44 -4.24 -20.16 0.46
C GLY A 44 -3.39 -21.28 -0.11
N GLU A 45 -2.95 -21.08 -1.33
CA GLU A 45 -2.14 -22.03 -2.09
C GLU A 45 -0.81 -21.36 -2.51
N MET A 46 0.14 -22.21 -2.90
CA MET A 46 1.43 -21.76 -3.45
C MET A 46 1.45 -21.97 -4.97
N LEU A 47 1.86 -20.95 -5.70
CA LEU A 47 2.09 -21.00 -7.15
C LEU A 47 3.59 -20.87 -7.41
N GLU A 48 4.22 -21.92 -7.91
CA GLU A 48 5.62 -21.85 -8.35
C GLU A 48 5.72 -21.00 -9.63
N VAL A 49 6.51 -19.93 -9.58
CA VAL A 49 6.74 -18.99 -10.68
C VAL A 49 8.16 -19.07 -11.23
N ALA A 50 9.08 -19.67 -10.47
CA ALA A 50 10.43 -20.03 -10.91
C ALA A 50 10.95 -21.16 -10.00
N PRO A 51 12.00 -21.90 -10.41
CA PRO A 51 12.55 -22.98 -9.59
C PRO A 51 12.88 -22.54 -8.17
N GLY A 52 12.16 -23.12 -7.20
CA GLY A 52 12.30 -22.82 -5.77
C GLY A 52 11.74 -21.46 -5.33
N LEU A 53 10.95 -20.79 -6.18
CA LEU A 53 10.27 -19.54 -5.85
C LEU A 53 8.77 -19.68 -6.12
N SER A 54 7.97 -19.56 -5.08
CA SER A 54 6.52 -19.66 -5.14
C SER A 54 5.86 -18.43 -4.53
N LEU A 55 4.73 -18.03 -5.12
CA LEU A 55 3.87 -16.98 -4.60
C LEU A 55 2.73 -17.61 -3.82
N PHE A 56 2.44 -17.05 -2.67
CA PHE A 56 1.21 -17.35 -1.94
C PHE A 56 0.05 -16.62 -2.57
N TYR A 57 -1.10 -17.28 -2.74
CA TYR A 57 -2.34 -16.62 -3.15
C TYR A 57 -3.54 -17.25 -2.44
N GLU A 58 -4.57 -16.45 -2.23
CA GLU A 58 -5.87 -16.90 -1.74
C GLU A 58 -6.98 -16.53 -2.73
N VAL A 59 -8.03 -17.34 -2.74
CA VAL A 59 -9.24 -17.09 -3.55
C VAL A 59 -10.45 -17.03 -2.62
N ARG A 60 -11.18 -15.91 -2.67
CA ARG A 60 -12.46 -15.73 -1.98
C ARG A 60 -13.60 -15.77 -2.99
N GLY A 61 -14.72 -16.37 -2.58
CA GLY A 61 -15.92 -16.51 -3.42
C GLY A 61 -15.81 -17.63 -4.45
N GLN A 62 -16.94 -17.94 -5.09
CA GLN A 62 -17.08 -19.07 -6.02
C GLN A 62 -17.82 -18.69 -7.32
N GLY A 63 -18.01 -17.40 -7.59
CA GLY A 63 -18.70 -16.94 -8.80
C GLY A 63 -18.02 -17.41 -10.09
N SER A 64 -18.81 -17.69 -11.13
CA SER A 64 -18.34 -18.14 -12.44
C SER A 64 -17.92 -17.01 -13.39
N GLY A 65 -18.12 -15.75 -13.00
CA GLY A 65 -17.70 -14.57 -13.76
C GLY A 65 -16.18 -14.40 -13.81
N LEU A 66 -15.74 -13.32 -14.46
CA LEU A 66 -14.33 -12.94 -14.49
C LEU A 66 -13.80 -12.78 -13.06
N PRO A 67 -12.64 -13.37 -12.74
CA PRO A 67 -12.02 -13.15 -11.44
C PRO A 67 -11.53 -11.70 -11.33
N LEU A 68 -11.61 -11.13 -10.12
CA LEU A 68 -10.96 -9.86 -9.76
C LEU A 68 -9.65 -10.20 -9.04
N ILE A 69 -8.52 -9.87 -9.64
CA ILE A 69 -7.22 -9.94 -8.96
C ILE A 69 -6.96 -8.59 -8.29
N VAL A 70 -6.67 -8.62 -7.00
CA VAL A 70 -6.38 -7.43 -6.19
C VAL A 70 -4.91 -7.43 -5.80
N VAL A 71 -4.20 -6.40 -6.24
CA VAL A 71 -2.77 -6.20 -6.00
C VAL A 71 -2.59 -5.22 -4.84
N ASN A 72 -1.96 -5.68 -3.79
CA ASN A 72 -1.70 -4.90 -2.58
C ASN A 72 -0.61 -3.83 -2.78
N GLY A 73 -0.61 -2.86 -1.89
CA GLY A 73 0.37 -1.76 -1.83
C GLY A 73 1.63 -2.11 -1.06
N GLY A 74 2.30 -1.09 -0.64
CA GLY A 74 3.60 -1.07 0.02
C GLY A 74 4.59 -0.24 -0.80
N PRO A 75 5.41 -0.83 -1.67
CA PRO A 75 5.72 -2.27 -1.84
C PRO A 75 6.32 -2.90 -0.58
N GLY A 76 6.43 -4.21 -0.54
CA GLY A 76 7.04 -4.91 0.60
C GLY A 76 6.05 -5.28 1.71
N PHE A 77 4.75 -5.01 1.54
CA PHE A 77 3.68 -5.50 2.41
C PHE A 77 3.08 -6.81 1.88
N ASP A 78 2.60 -7.65 2.80
CA ASP A 78 1.67 -8.73 2.45
C ASP A 78 0.27 -8.15 2.12
N HIS A 79 -0.60 -9.01 1.55
CA HIS A 79 -1.97 -8.61 1.22
C HIS A 79 -2.90 -8.53 2.45
N ALA A 80 -2.49 -9.04 3.62
CA ALA A 80 -3.32 -9.15 4.82
C ALA A 80 -3.88 -7.79 5.30
N TYR A 81 -3.17 -6.70 5.05
CA TYR A 81 -3.64 -5.37 5.42
C TYR A 81 -4.92 -4.94 4.68
N LEU A 82 -5.19 -5.51 3.51
CA LEU A 82 -6.41 -5.22 2.76
C LEU A 82 -7.67 -5.72 3.48
N HIS A 83 -7.55 -6.75 4.33
CA HIS A 83 -8.67 -7.42 4.98
C HIS A 83 -9.14 -6.72 6.28
N CYS A 84 -9.32 -5.40 6.22
CA CYS A 84 -9.68 -4.56 7.36
C CYS A 84 -11.20 -4.37 7.55
N SER A 85 -12.01 -4.86 6.63
CA SER A 85 -13.48 -4.79 6.67
C SER A 85 -14.10 -5.99 5.97
N ASP A 86 -15.43 -6.04 5.92
CA ASP A 86 -16.20 -7.07 5.20
C ASP A 86 -16.42 -6.75 3.69
N ALA A 87 -15.79 -5.68 3.18
CA ALA A 87 -15.96 -5.26 1.79
C ALA A 87 -15.62 -6.37 0.79
N TRP A 88 -14.53 -7.09 1.06
CA TRP A 88 -14.11 -8.18 0.17
C TRP A 88 -15.02 -9.39 0.23
N ASP A 89 -15.59 -9.72 1.40
CA ASP A 89 -16.55 -10.81 1.54
C ASP A 89 -17.86 -10.48 0.82
N LYS A 90 -18.30 -9.22 0.87
CA LYS A 90 -19.46 -8.73 0.11
C LYS A 90 -19.21 -8.84 -1.40
N LEU A 91 -18.08 -8.37 -1.90
CA LEU A 91 -17.70 -8.50 -3.32
C LEU A 91 -17.56 -9.98 -3.72
N ALA A 92 -17.02 -10.83 -2.85
CA ALA A 92 -16.84 -12.26 -3.08
C ALA A 92 -18.14 -13.04 -3.15
N SER A 93 -19.28 -12.48 -2.69
CA SER A 93 -20.59 -13.12 -2.82
C SER A 93 -21.02 -13.33 -4.27
N GLY A 94 -20.57 -12.49 -5.20
CA GLY A 94 -20.94 -12.52 -6.62
C GLY A 94 -19.82 -12.93 -7.56
N ARG A 95 -18.57 -13.02 -7.10
CA ARG A 95 -17.39 -13.29 -7.94
C ARG A 95 -16.25 -13.94 -7.18
N ARG A 96 -15.25 -14.44 -7.91
CA ARG A 96 -13.96 -14.83 -7.31
C ARG A 96 -13.10 -13.58 -7.15
N ILE A 97 -12.55 -13.37 -5.97
CA ILE A 97 -11.53 -12.35 -5.68
C ILE A 97 -10.25 -13.08 -5.32
N VAL A 98 -9.16 -12.66 -5.92
CA VAL A 98 -7.84 -13.25 -5.75
C VAL A 98 -6.90 -12.23 -5.15
N PHE A 99 -6.30 -12.57 -4.03
CA PHE A 99 -5.20 -11.82 -3.44
C PHE A 99 -3.93 -12.66 -3.54
N TYR A 100 -2.79 -12.04 -3.59
CA TYR A 100 -1.51 -12.75 -3.55
C TYR A 100 -0.45 -11.92 -2.85
N ASP A 101 0.50 -12.59 -2.23
CA ASP A 101 1.69 -11.94 -1.72
C ASP A 101 2.70 -11.79 -2.85
N GLN A 102 3.15 -10.56 -3.07
CA GLN A 102 4.14 -10.27 -4.09
C GLN A 102 5.46 -11.01 -3.78
N ARG A 103 6.34 -11.13 -4.77
CA ARG A 103 7.62 -11.83 -4.68
C ARG A 103 8.44 -11.37 -3.47
N GLY A 104 8.75 -12.29 -2.57
CA GLY A 104 9.54 -12.05 -1.37
C GLY A 104 8.75 -11.51 -0.18
N ASP A 105 7.47 -11.19 -0.36
CA ASP A 105 6.62 -10.64 0.68
C ASP A 105 5.74 -11.72 1.32
N GLY A 106 5.17 -11.41 2.47
CA GLY A 106 4.19 -12.20 3.16
C GLY A 106 4.56 -13.67 3.32
N GLN A 107 3.68 -14.55 2.85
CA GLN A 107 3.82 -16.00 2.84
C GLN A 107 4.47 -16.54 1.54
N SER A 108 4.72 -15.68 0.54
CA SER A 108 5.52 -16.02 -0.64
C SER A 108 6.95 -16.40 -0.27
N THR A 109 7.63 -17.18 -1.11
CA THR A 109 9.02 -17.59 -0.85
C THR A 109 9.89 -16.37 -0.56
N PRO A 110 10.53 -16.29 0.63
CA PRO A 110 11.41 -15.18 0.96
C PRO A 110 12.60 -15.10 -0.01
N LEU A 111 12.96 -13.88 -0.42
CA LEU A 111 14.19 -13.65 -1.17
C LEU A 111 15.41 -13.87 -0.26
N LYS A 112 16.52 -14.35 -0.82
CA LYS A 112 17.80 -14.45 -0.11
C LYS A 112 18.30 -13.04 0.26
N PRO A 113 19.17 -12.90 1.26
CA PRO A 113 19.64 -11.60 1.73
C PRO A 113 20.34 -10.73 0.65
N ASP A 114 20.94 -11.36 -0.36
CA ASP A 114 21.63 -10.75 -1.49
C ASP A 114 20.75 -10.60 -2.75
N GLN A 115 19.50 -11.08 -2.70
CA GLN A 115 18.54 -10.97 -3.79
C GLN A 115 17.63 -9.76 -3.60
N THR A 116 17.18 -9.23 -4.72
CA THR A 116 16.14 -8.21 -4.83
C THR A 116 15.14 -8.60 -5.91
N THR A 117 14.18 -7.75 -6.18
CA THR A 117 13.18 -7.94 -7.23
C THR A 117 13.08 -6.69 -8.08
N THR A 118 12.67 -6.87 -9.33
CA THR A 118 12.49 -5.81 -10.32
C THR A 118 11.00 -5.62 -10.66
N LEU A 119 10.65 -4.48 -11.22
CA LEU A 119 9.28 -4.22 -11.70
C LEU A 119 8.87 -5.26 -12.78
N LEU A 120 9.80 -5.69 -13.63
CA LEU A 120 9.52 -6.67 -14.68
C LEU A 120 9.20 -8.05 -14.11
N GLU A 121 9.89 -8.46 -13.05
CA GLU A 121 9.58 -9.72 -12.35
C GLU A 121 8.22 -9.64 -11.66
N GLN A 122 7.87 -8.51 -11.04
CA GLN A 122 6.55 -8.31 -10.43
C GLN A 122 5.42 -8.39 -11.48
N ILE A 123 5.64 -7.86 -12.68
CA ILE A 123 4.70 -7.96 -13.80
C ILE A 123 4.56 -9.42 -14.27
N ALA A 124 5.68 -10.14 -14.40
CA ALA A 124 5.66 -11.56 -14.79
C ALA A 124 4.97 -12.44 -13.76
N ASP A 125 5.16 -12.15 -12.48
CA ASP A 125 4.50 -12.83 -11.37
C ASP A 125 2.98 -12.62 -11.39
N LEU A 126 2.53 -11.38 -11.61
CA LEU A 126 1.10 -11.08 -11.77
C LEU A 126 0.50 -11.82 -12.97
N ASP A 127 1.24 -11.93 -14.08
CA ASP A 127 0.79 -12.70 -15.24
C ASP A 127 0.71 -14.21 -14.93
N ALA A 128 1.64 -14.75 -14.14
CA ALA A 128 1.58 -16.13 -13.68
C ALA A 128 0.35 -16.39 -12.79
N VAL A 129 0.05 -15.49 -11.84
CA VAL A 129 -1.17 -15.56 -11.02
C VAL A 129 -2.41 -15.52 -11.91
N ARG A 130 -2.49 -14.59 -12.87
CA ARG A 130 -3.58 -14.52 -13.85
C ARG A 130 -3.75 -15.85 -14.60
N GLY A 131 -2.65 -16.39 -15.13
CA GLY A 131 -2.66 -17.65 -15.88
C GLY A 131 -3.19 -18.81 -15.04
N LYS A 132 -2.82 -18.88 -13.77
CA LYS A 132 -3.29 -19.92 -12.84
C LYS A 132 -4.79 -19.81 -12.56
N ILE A 133 -5.33 -18.60 -12.40
CA ILE A 133 -6.70 -18.36 -11.95
C ILE A 133 -7.70 -18.23 -13.10
N GLY A 134 -7.32 -17.53 -14.15
CA GLY A 134 -8.20 -17.16 -15.27
C GLY A 134 -7.87 -17.84 -16.61
N GLY A 135 -6.81 -18.63 -16.66
CA GLY A 135 -6.36 -19.24 -17.91
C GLY A 135 -5.87 -18.19 -18.93
N SER A 136 -6.25 -18.36 -20.22
CA SER A 136 -5.88 -17.43 -21.29
C SER A 136 -6.83 -16.24 -21.49
N GLY A 137 -7.89 -16.17 -20.69
CA GLY A 137 -8.93 -15.14 -20.83
C GLY A 137 -8.57 -13.79 -20.23
N LYS A 138 -9.46 -12.81 -20.46
CA LYS A 138 -9.43 -11.53 -19.77
C LYS A 138 -9.84 -11.69 -18.30
N PHE A 139 -9.44 -10.74 -17.48
CA PHE A 139 -9.78 -10.67 -16.06
C PHE A 139 -9.97 -9.22 -15.61
N ASP A 140 -10.62 -9.05 -14.46
CA ASP A 140 -10.72 -7.76 -13.78
C ASP A 140 -9.48 -7.58 -12.90
N LEU A 141 -8.88 -6.40 -12.95
CA LEU A 141 -7.64 -6.10 -12.23
C LEU A 141 -7.81 -4.86 -11.38
N MET A 142 -7.47 -4.96 -10.11
CA MET A 142 -7.44 -3.84 -9.19
C MET A 142 -6.08 -3.74 -8.52
N GLY A 143 -5.57 -2.51 -8.36
CA GLY A 143 -4.37 -2.25 -7.57
C GLY A 143 -4.58 -1.11 -6.59
N HIS A 144 -4.09 -1.29 -5.36
CA HIS A 144 -4.12 -0.31 -4.31
C HIS A 144 -2.72 0.25 -4.03
N SER A 145 -2.60 1.58 -3.93
CA SER A 145 -1.34 2.25 -3.58
C SER A 145 -0.20 1.89 -4.56
N TRP A 146 0.93 1.32 -4.10
CA TRP A 146 1.95 0.72 -4.97
C TRP A 146 1.35 -0.30 -5.95
N GLY A 147 0.40 -1.12 -5.50
CA GLY A 147 -0.31 -2.06 -6.38
C GLY A 147 -1.01 -1.36 -7.54
N GLY A 148 -1.49 -0.13 -7.34
CA GLY A 148 -2.03 0.71 -8.41
C GLY A 148 -0.97 1.07 -9.47
N TYR A 149 0.26 1.37 -9.05
CA TYR A 149 1.38 1.54 -9.97
C TYR A 149 1.70 0.25 -10.73
N LEU A 150 1.75 -0.88 -10.03
CA LEU A 150 2.05 -2.18 -10.64
C LEU A 150 0.99 -2.59 -11.66
N VAL A 151 -0.30 -2.39 -11.38
CA VAL A 151 -1.36 -2.75 -12.33
C VAL A 151 -1.38 -1.83 -13.55
N MET A 152 -1.01 -0.55 -13.42
CA MET A 152 -0.79 0.35 -14.57
C MET A 152 0.37 -0.16 -15.44
N ALA A 153 1.48 -0.57 -14.83
CA ALA A 153 2.64 -1.11 -15.54
C ALA A 153 2.34 -2.45 -16.23
N TYR A 154 1.55 -3.32 -15.58
CA TYR A 154 1.05 -4.56 -16.16
C TYR A 154 0.12 -4.30 -17.35
N ALA A 155 -0.89 -3.45 -17.17
CA ALA A 155 -1.87 -3.14 -18.21
C ALA A 155 -1.25 -2.46 -19.44
N ALA A 156 -0.16 -1.73 -19.27
CA ALA A 156 0.60 -1.15 -20.36
C ALA A 156 1.31 -2.21 -21.23
N ARG A 157 1.69 -3.35 -20.64
CA ARG A 157 2.37 -4.46 -21.34
C ARG A 157 1.42 -5.53 -21.87
N HIS A 158 0.31 -5.72 -21.18
CA HIS A 158 -0.66 -6.80 -21.44
C HIS A 158 -2.10 -6.25 -21.55
N PRO A 159 -2.35 -5.23 -22.41
CA PRO A 159 -3.67 -4.63 -22.52
C PRO A 159 -4.74 -5.63 -22.98
N GLU A 160 -4.34 -6.67 -23.70
CA GLU A 160 -5.21 -7.76 -24.20
C GLU A 160 -5.81 -8.61 -23.07
N HIS A 161 -5.18 -8.67 -21.92
CA HIS A 161 -5.65 -9.43 -20.77
C HIS A 161 -6.68 -8.68 -19.91
N ILE A 162 -6.81 -7.36 -20.06
CA ILE A 162 -7.64 -6.54 -19.18
C ILE A 162 -9.10 -6.52 -19.64
N ALA A 163 -10.03 -6.89 -18.77
CA ALA A 163 -11.44 -6.65 -18.94
C ALA A 163 -11.84 -5.29 -18.33
N HIS A 164 -11.52 -5.09 -17.06
CA HIS A 164 -11.69 -3.83 -16.34
C HIS A 164 -10.45 -3.57 -15.48
N LEU A 165 -10.03 -2.30 -15.40
CA LEU A 165 -8.93 -1.86 -14.55
C LEU A 165 -9.45 -0.92 -13.46
N ILE A 166 -9.07 -1.18 -12.20
CA ILE A 166 -9.40 -0.33 -11.05
C ILE A 166 -8.09 0.13 -10.40
N ILE A 167 -7.90 1.44 -10.32
CA ILE A 167 -6.72 2.08 -9.76
C ILE A 167 -7.16 2.82 -8.49
N ALA A 168 -6.76 2.33 -7.32
CA ALA A 168 -7.22 2.81 -6.03
C ALA A 168 -6.08 3.44 -5.23
N ASP A 169 -6.23 4.70 -4.83
CA ASP A 169 -5.31 5.46 -3.97
C ASP A 169 -3.84 5.27 -4.40
N SER A 170 -3.62 5.30 -5.72
CA SER A 170 -2.40 4.81 -6.39
C SER A 170 -1.28 5.83 -6.40
N ALA A 171 -0.05 5.34 -6.24
CA ALA A 171 1.14 6.10 -6.60
C ALA A 171 1.08 6.61 -8.05
N ALA A 172 1.79 7.71 -8.33
CA ALA A 172 1.77 8.36 -9.64
C ALA A 172 2.40 7.48 -10.74
N PRO A 173 1.93 7.59 -12.00
CA PRO A 173 2.51 6.89 -13.15
C PRO A 173 4.00 7.16 -13.39
N LYS A 174 4.48 8.32 -12.96
CA LYS A 174 5.88 8.65 -12.78
C LYS A 174 6.09 8.88 -11.30
N ILE A 175 6.85 8.00 -10.68
CA ILE A 175 6.88 7.88 -9.21
C ILE A 175 7.26 9.18 -8.50
N GLN A 176 8.13 9.97 -9.11
CA GLN A 176 8.57 11.28 -8.59
C GLN A 176 7.44 12.34 -8.57
N GLU A 177 6.32 12.08 -9.26
CA GLU A 177 5.13 12.93 -9.26
C GLU A 177 4.14 12.55 -8.13
N THR A 178 4.45 11.52 -7.33
CA THR A 178 3.62 11.14 -6.19
C THR A 178 3.70 12.19 -5.10
N ALA A 179 2.55 12.80 -4.79
CA ALA A 179 2.47 13.81 -3.76
C ALA A 179 2.13 13.18 -2.40
N PHE A 180 3.12 13.08 -1.53
CA PHE A 180 2.98 12.64 -0.15
C PHE A 180 2.78 13.85 0.76
N LEU A 181 1.69 13.89 1.54
CA LEU A 181 1.32 15.03 2.38
C LEU A 181 1.50 14.78 3.88
N PHE A 182 1.93 13.60 4.29
CA PHE A 182 2.07 13.24 5.70
C PHE A 182 2.90 14.24 6.49
N LYS A 183 4.05 14.65 5.97
CA LYS A 183 4.93 15.60 6.64
C LYS A 183 4.27 16.97 6.87
N ASN A 184 3.34 17.35 6.01
CA ASN A 184 2.62 18.61 6.13
C ASN A 184 1.43 18.52 7.09
N VAL A 185 0.77 17.35 7.15
CA VAL A 185 -0.48 17.15 7.91
C VAL A 185 -0.20 16.56 9.30
N TYR A 186 0.78 15.66 9.37
CA TYR A 186 1.16 14.94 10.59
C TYR A 186 2.66 15.08 10.91
N PRO A 187 3.20 16.32 11.08
CA PRO A 187 4.64 16.52 11.20
C PRO A 187 5.25 15.74 12.37
N GLU A 188 4.61 15.76 13.54
CA GLU A 188 5.12 15.07 14.74
C GLU A 188 5.12 13.54 14.58
N THR A 189 4.08 12.97 13.95
CA THR A 189 3.99 11.51 13.69
C THR A 189 5.04 11.09 12.68
N THR A 190 5.23 11.90 11.63
CA THR A 190 6.26 11.67 10.61
C THR A 190 7.67 11.74 11.23
N GLU A 191 7.92 12.70 12.13
CA GLU A 191 9.20 12.82 12.84
C GLU A 191 9.48 11.58 13.71
N ARG A 192 8.46 11.06 14.43
CA ARG A 192 8.60 9.81 15.19
C ARG A 192 8.87 8.60 14.30
N GLN A 193 8.24 8.54 13.13
CA GLN A 193 8.50 7.49 12.14
C GLN A 193 9.92 7.60 11.56
N ASP A 194 10.33 8.80 11.15
CA ASP A 194 11.67 9.05 10.59
C ASP A 194 12.78 8.66 11.59
N ALA A 195 12.55 8.85 12.88
CA ALA A 195 13.49 8.45 13.93
C ALA A 195 13.72 6.91 14.01
N LEU A 196 12.82 6.10 13.44
CA LEU A 196 12.93 4.64 13.39
C LEU A 196 13.61 4.12 12.12
N ALA A 197 13.82 4.98 11.12
CA ALA A 197 14.33 4.58 9.79
C ALA A 197 15.67 3.83 9.82
N PHE A 198 16.57 4.19 10.74
CA PHE A 198 17.85 3.49 10.89
C PHE A 198 17.67 2.05 11.39
N GLY A 199 16.82 1.82 12.39
CA GLY A 199 16.48 0.48 12.87
C GLY A 199 15.78 -0.36 11.79
N GLU A 200 14.86 0.24 11.05
CA GLU A 200 14.19 -0.43 9.91
C GLU A 200 15.21 -0.89 8.85
N ALA A 201 16.16 -0.01 8.49
CA ALA A 201 17.19 -0.33 7.51
C ALA A 201 18.10 -1.49 7.97
N LEU A 202 18.32 -1.63 9.28
CA LEU A 202 19.05 -2.75 9.88
C LEU A 202 18.19 -4.02 10.02
N GLY A 203 16.87 -3.93 9.77
CA GLY A 203 15.94 -5.04 9.93
C GLY A 203 15.55 -5.33 11.38
N ASP A 204 15.65 -4.31 12.27
CA ASP A 204 15.21 -4.42 13.66
C ASP A 204 13.69 -4.61 13.72
N PRO A 205 13.19 -5.75 14.21
CA PRO A 205 11.75 -6.04 14.22
C PRO A 205 10.94 -5.04 15.06
N GLU A 206 11.50 -4.53 16.15
CA GLU A 206 10.80 -3.55 17.00
C GLU A 206 10.69 -2.20 16.29
N ALA A 207 11.75 -1.74 15.64
CA ALA A 207 11.74 -0.51 14.86
C ALA A 207 10.73 -0.60 13.70
N ILE A 208 10.71 -1.73 12.98
CA ILE A 208 9.76 -2.00 11.90
C ILE A 208 8.32 -1.96 12.43
N ALA A 209 8.02 -2.68 13.50
CA ALA A 209 6.67 -2.72 14.07
C ALA A 209 6.18 -1.34 14.54
N ARG A 210 7.06 -0.57 15.20
CA ARG A 210 6.75 0.80 15.65
C ARG A 210 6.54 1.75 14.48
N SER A 211 7.39 1.70 13.48
CA SER A 211 7.26 2.53 12.27
C SER A 211 5.97 2.24 11.52
N LEU A 212 5.61 0.96 11.35
CA LEU A 212 4.32 0.56 10.77
C LEU A 212 3.13 1.12 11.55
N ARG A 213 3.20 1.13 12.88
CA ARG A 213 2.13 1.70 13.73
C ARG A 213 2.01 3.21 13.53
N GLU A 214 3.12 3.95 13.55
CA GLU A 214 3.10 5.40 13.28
C GLU A 214 2.56 5.68 11.86
N TYR A 215 3.04 4.96 10.86
CA TYR A 215 2.55 5.07 9.48
C TYR A 215 1.05 4.80 9.39
N SER A 216 0.61 3.69 9.98
CA SER A 216 -0.80 3.27 9.90
C SER A 216 -1.76 4.27 10.57
N THR A 217 -1.31 5.02 11.59
CA THR A 217 -2.16 6.05 12.21
C THR A 217 -2.48 7.20 11.27
N MET A 218 -1.66 7.44 10.26
CA MET A 218 -1.83 8.53 9.30
C MET A 218 -2.68 8.17 8.08
N LEU A 219 -3.05 6.88 7.93
CA LEU A 219 -3.80 6.39 6.76
C LEU A 219 -5.30 6.62 6.84
N PHE A 220 -5.84 6.94 8.03
CA PHE A 220 -7.27 6.93 8.32
C PHE A 220 -7.80 8.30 8.75
N VAL A 221 -9.06 8.57 8.38
CA VAL A 221 -9.88 9.66 8.95
C VAL A 221 -10.70 9.14 10.13
N SER A 222 -11.24 7.94 9.98
CA SER A 222 -12.03 7.29 11.03
C SER A 222 -11.12 6.69 12.10
N SER A 223 -11.22 7.20 13.33
CA SER A 223 -10.49 6.61 14.48
C SER A 223 -10.94 5.17 14.75
N THR A 224 -12.23 4.86 14.57
CA THR A 224 -12.75 3.49 14.74
C THR A 224 -12.14 2.52 13.75
N ALA A 225 -12.10 2.87 12.46
CA ALA A 225 -11.48 2.03 11.41
C ALA A 225 -9.98 1.89 11.65
N ARG A 226 -9.30 2.99 12.00
CA ARG A 226 -7.88 3.00 12.36
C ARG A 226 -7.58 2.04 13.52
N ASP A 227 -8.34 2.15 14.63
CA ASP A 227 -8.06 1.36 15.83
C ASP A 227 -8.32 -0.14 15.58
N ALA A 228 -9.35 -0.48 14.80
CA ALA A 228 -9.60 -1.85 14.35
C ALA A 228 -8.47 -2.38 13.45
N TYR A 229 -7.93 -1.54 12.55
CA TYR A 229 -6.78 -1.88 11.71
C TYR A 229 -5.52 -2.10 12.54
N LEU A 230 -5.22 -1.17 13.46
CA LEU A 230 -4.03 -1.25 14.33
C LEU A 230 -4.05 -2.47 15.26
N ALA A 231 -5.24 -2.91 15.70
CA ALA A 231 -5.37 -4.14 16.50
C ALA A 231 -4.90 -5.41 15.73
N ARG A 232 -4.81 -5.35 14.41
CA ARG A 232 -4.34 -6.43 13.54
C ARG A 232 -2.93 -6.20 12.99
N SER A 233 -2.38 -5.00 13.14
CA SER A 233 -1.12 -4.61 12.48
C SER A 233 0.09 -5.48 12.86
N ASP A 234 0.08 -6.11 14.04
CA ASP A 234 1.14 -7.01 14.46
C ASP A 234 1.19 -8.32 13.63
N SER A 235 0.13 -8.61 12.86
CA SER A 235 0.10 -9.75 11.93
C SER A 235 0.61 -9.41 10.53
N PHE A 236 0.78 -8.12 10.20
CA PHE A 236 1.24 -7.70 8.88
C PHE A 236 2.74 -7.88 8.72
N ILE A 237 3.14 -8.35 7.56
CA ILE A 237 4.55 -8.53 7.22
C ILE A 237 4.99 -7.38 6.34
N PHE A 238 6.04 -6.69 6.76
CA PHE A 238 6.67 -5.64 5.97
C PHE A 238 8.15 -5.94 5.72
N ARG A 239 8.61 -5.72 4.51
CA ARG A 239 9.97 -5.98 4.03
C ARG A 239 10.65 -4.68 3.55
N PRO A 240 11.33 -3.93 4.42
CA PRO A 240 11.93 -2.64 4.08
C PRO A 240 12.89 -2.69 2.88
N LYS A 241 13.66 -3.78 2.74
CA LYS A 241 14.59 -3.95 1.61
C LYS A 241 13.86 -4.08 0.27
N ILE A 242 12.76 -4.82 0.22
CA ILE A 242 11.93 -4.97 -0.98
C ILE A 242 11.26 -3.63 -1.30
N ASN A 243 10.75 -2.96 -0.27
CA ASN A 243 10.17 -1.62 -0.38
C ASN A 243 11.16 -0.67 -1.07
N ALA A 244 12.35 -0.50 -0.51
CA ALA A 244 13.36 0.41 -1.06
C ALA A 244 13.78 0.04 -2.49
N ALA A 245 13.94 -1.26 -2.78
CA ALA A 245 14.33 -1.75 -4.10
C ALA A 245 13.28 -1.42 -5.16
N LEU A 246 12.01 -1.66 -4.88
CA LEU A 246 10.93 -1.45 -5.85
C LEU A 246 10.61 0.04 -6.07
N TRP A 247 10.73 0.88 -5.03
CA TRP A 247 10.67 2.34 -5.23
C TRP A 247 11.79 2.81 -6.17
N GLY A 248 13.03 2.34 -5.96
CA GLY A 248 14.16 2.63 -6.84
C GLY A 248 14.00 2.08 -8.27
N GLU A 249 13.36 0.92 -8.43
CA GLU A 249 12.99 0.40 -9.76
C GLU A 249 11.98 1.30 -10.46
N ALA A 250 10.93 1.74 -9.75
CA ALA A 250 9.88 2.59 -10.32
C ALA A 250 10.40 3.94 -10.83
N GLU A 251 11.48 4.48 -10.24
CA GLU A 251 12.11 5.71 -10.72
C GLU A 251 12.63 5.64 -12.16
N LYS A 252 12.88 4.43 -12.67
CA LYS A 252 13.40 4.20 -14.02
C LYS A 252 12.31 4.29 -15.10
N TYR A 253 11.03 4.37 -14.71
CA TYR A 253 9.91 4.28 -15.63
C TYR A 253 9.01 5.52 -15.56
N ASP A 254 8.48 5.92 -16.70
CA ASP A 254 7.39 6.88 -16.84
C ASP A 254 6.24 6.19 -17.58
N LEU A 255 5.15 5.91 -16.86
CA LEU A 255 3.96 5.26 -17.42
C LEU A 255 2.97 6.27 -18.02
N ASN A 256 3.20 7.58 -17.88
CA ASN A 256 2.28 8.61 -18.39
C ASN A 256 1.96 8.47 -19.89
N PRO A 257 2.93 8.17 -20.80
CA PRO A 257 2.62 7.96 -22.22
C PRO A 257 1.74 6.73 -22.46
N GLU A 258 1.87 5.69 -21.63
CA GLU A 258 1.13 4.44 -21.78
C GLU A 258 -0.34 4.58 -21.36
N LEU A 259 -0.63 5.33 -20.30
CA LEU A 259 -2.00 5.58 -19.83
C LEU A 259 -2.90 6.13 -20.93
N ARG A 260 -2.38 6.98 -21.81
CA ARG A 260 -3.10 7.57 -22.93
C ARG A 260 -3.49 6.55 -24.01
N LYS A 261 -2.90 5.36 -23.97
CA LYS A 261 -3.15 4.26 -24.93
C LYS A 261 -4.18 3.27 -24.40
N PHE A 262 -4.58 3.34 -23.13
CA PHE A 262 -5.58 2.44 -22.56
C PHE A 262 -6.92 2.57 -23.29
N ARG A 263 -7.53 1.40 -23.61
CA ARG A 263 -8.80 1.31 -24.36
C ARG A 263 -9.80 0.36 -23.68
N PHE A 264 -9.52 -0.05 -22.49
CA PHE A 264 -10.38 -0.87 -21.66
C PHE A 264 -11.04 -0.01 -20.58
N PRO A 265 -12.23 -0.40 -20.08
CA PRO A 265 -12.89 0.33 -18.99
C PRO A 265 -11.95 0.49 -17.80
N THR A 266 -11.79 1.72 -17.34
CA THR A 266 -10.92 2.04 -16.20
C THR A 266 -11.66 2.89 -15.19
N LEU A 267 -11.56 2.52 -13.92
CA LEU A 267 -12.03 3.27 -12.77
C LEU A 267 -10.85 3.73 -11.93
N VAL A 268 -10.77 5.01 -11.64
CA VAL A 268 -9.81 5.58 -10.70
C VAL A 268 -10.57 6.02 -9.44
N VAL A 269 -10.13 5.58 -8.28
CA VAL A 269 -10.75 5.94 -7.00
C VAL A 269 -9.71 6.47 -6.02
N THR A 270 -10.15 7.32 -5.09
CA THR A 270 -9.30 7.85 -4.01
C THR A 270 -10.16 8.26 -2.81
N GLY A 271 -9.60 8.19 -1.61
CA GLY A 271 -10.20 8.85 -0.45
C GLY A 271 -9.98 10.36 -0.46
N ARG A 272 -10.99 11.14 -0.02
CA ARG A 272 -10.92 12.61 0.08
C ARG A 272 -9.73 13.09 0.90
N TYR A 273 -9.40 12.36 1.94
CA TYR A 273 -8.39 12.70 2.94
C TYR A 273 -7.17 11.76 2.86
N ASP A 274 -6.90 11.25 1.66
CA ASP A 274 -5.66 10.51 1.45
C ASP A 274 -4.47 11.47 1.48
N PHE A 275 -3.76 11.46 2.63
CA PHE A 275 -2.54 12.23 2.82
C PHE A 275 -1.29 11.39 2.56
N ASN A 276 -1.45 10.07 2.39
CA ASN A 276 -0.35 9.22 1.93
C ASN A 276 -0.10 9.45 0.45
N VAL A 277 -1.15 9.34 -0.38
CA VAL A 277 -1.07 9.73 -1.79
C VAL A 277 -2.18 10.76 -2.07
N ALA A 278 -1.78 12.01 -2.28
CA ALA A 278 -2.75 13.09 -2.44
C ALA A 278 -3.79 12.79 -3.54
N PRO A 279 -5.09 13.09 -3.32
CA PRO A 279 -6.15 12.83 -4.30
C PRO A 279 -5.90 13.48 -5.68
N SER A 280 -5.08 14.52 -5.74
CA SER A 280 -4.64 15.15 -6.98
C SER A 280 -3.85 14.20 -7.88
N VAL A 281 -3.16 13.20 -7.32
CA VAL A 281 -2.44 12.17 -8.08
C VAL A 281 -3.45 11.28 -8.81
N ALA A 282 -4.47 10.79 -8.10
CA ALA A 282 -5.56 10.00 -8.69
C ALA A 282 -6.31 10.77 -9.78
N TYR A 283 -6.60 12.04 -9.53
CA TYR A 283 -7.20 12.91 -10.56
C TYR A 283 -6.29 13.08 -11.79
N GLY A 284 -4.99 13.23 -11.58
CA GLY A 284 -4.01 13.29 -12.68
C GLY A 284 -3.93 12.01 -13.50
N ILE A 285 -4.11 10.84 -12.88
CA ILE A 285 -4.23 9.55 -13.58
C ILE A 285 -5.51 9.54 -14.43
N HIS A 286 -6.65 9.88 -13.82
CA HIS A 286 -7.94 9.97 -14.52
C HIS A 286 -7.87 10.86 -15.76
N GLN A 287 -7.26 12.04 -15.68
CA GLN A 287 -7.12 12.95 -16.82
C GLN A 287 -6.28 12.36 -17.98
N LYS A 288 -5.43 11.38 -17.71
CA LYS A 288 -4.55 10.77 -18.71
C LYS A 288 -5.13 9.50 -19.34
N VAL A 289 -6.00 8.79 -18.62
CA VAL A 289 -6.67 7.57 -19.12
C VAL A 289 -7.96 7.95 -19.84
N PRO A 290 -8.05 7.72 -21.17
CA PRO A 290 -9.26 8.04 -21.93
C PRO A 290 -10.50 7.32 -21.38
N ASP A 291 -11.62 8.03 -21.32
CA ASP A 291 -12.93 7.51 -20.92
C ASP A 291 -12.95 6.82 -19.53
N SER A 292 -11.96 7.05 -18.69
CA SER A 292 -11.96 6.53 -17.32
C SER A 292 -13.07 7.17 -16.49
N GLN A 293 -13.57 6.43 -15.51
CA GLN A 293 -14.45 6.95 -14.46
C GLN A 293 -13.62 7.37 -13.26
N PHE A 294 -14.05 8.39 -12.52
CA PHE A 294 -13.38 8.88 -11.32
C PHE A 294 -14.35 8.96 -10.15
N THR A 295 -13.89 8.51 -8.99
CA THR A 295 -14.70 8.54 -7.76
C THR A 295 -13.84 8.95 -6.57
N VAL A 296 -14.38 9.84 -5.75
CA VAL A 296 -13.81 10.22 -4.45
C VAL A 296 -14.68 9.66 -3.34
N PHE A 297 -14.09 8.93 -2.41
CA PHE A 297 -14.73 8.49 -1.18
C PHE A 297 -14.61 9.62 -0.15
N GLU A 298 -15.73 10.24 0.16
CA GLU A 298 -15.78 11.55 0.85
C GLU A 298 -15.42 11.49 2.34
N LYS A 299 -15.39 10.30 2.93
CA LYS A 299 -15.12 10.09 4.37
C LYS A 299 -13.91 9.19 4.60
N SER A 300 -13.07 8.97 3.58
CA SER A 300 -11.95 8.04 3.64
C SER A 300 -10.60 8.74 3.47
N GLY A 301 -9.60 8.18 4.14
CA GLY A 301 -8.18 8.38 3.86
C GLY A 301 -7.69 7.42 2.79
N HIS A 302 -6.54 6.76 3.04
CA HIS A 302 -5.87 5.88 2.08
C HIS A 302 -6.54 4.51 1.87
N LEU A 303 -7.50 4.13 2.72
CA LEU A 303 -8.14 2.80 2.67
C LEU A 303 -9.67 2.89 2.61
N PRO A 304 -10.26 3.31 1.48
CA PRO A 304 -11.72 3.45 1.37
C PRO A 304 -12.48 2.15 1.63
N PHE A 305 -11.92 1.00 1.28
CA PHE A 305 -12.49 -0.32 1.55
C PHE A 305 -12.58 -0.65 3.05
N CYS A 306 -11.79 0.04 3.91
CA CYS A 306 -11.91 -0.05 5.37
C CYS A 306 -12.91 0.96 5.95
N GLU A 307 -12.91 2.18 5.43
CA GLU A 307 -13.60 3.32 6.04
C GLU A 307 -15.03 3.51 5.50
N GLU A 308 -15.24 3.21 4.22
CA GLU A 308 -16.57 3.30 3.54
C GLU A 308 -16.88 1.99 2.80
N PRO A 309 -16.88 0.81 3.49
CA PRO A 309 -16.94 -0.50 2.84
C PRO A 309 -18.18 -0.68 1.95
N ASP A 310 -19.35 -0.23 2.38
CA ASP A 310 -20.60 -0.38 1.60
C ASP A 310 -20.56 0.49 0.33
N ALA A 311 -20.11 1.72 0.43
CA ALA A 311 -19.98 2.63 -0.71
C ALA A 311 -18.91 2.12 -1.68
N PHE A 312 -17.79 1.58 -1.14
CA PHE A 312 -16.75 0.97 -1.94
C PHE A 312 -17.29 -0.24 -2.73
N VAL A 313 -17.95 -1.17 -2.07
CA VAL A 313 -18.56 -2.35 -2.71
C VAL A 313 -19.53 -1.95 -3.81
N ALA A 314 -20.49 -1.06 -3.50
CA ALA A 314 -21.48 -0.60 -4.46
C ALA A 314 -20.82 0.04 -5.70
N ARG A 315 -19.76 0.83 -5.50
CA ARG A 315 -19.05 1.49 -6.59
C ARG A 315 -18.28 0.50 -7.47
N ILE A 316 -17.55 -0.43 -6.85
CA ILE A 316 -16.78 -1.45 -7.58
C ILE A 316 -17.73 -2.37 -8.36
N GLU A 317 -18.79 -2.88 -7.73
CA GLU A 317 -19.77 -3.74 -8.42
C GLU A 317 -20.48 -3.01 -9.57
N GLY A 318 -20.92 -1.76 -9.34
CA GLY A 318 -21.53 -0.97 -10.39
C GLY A 318 -20.62 -0.83 -11.61
N PHE A 319 -19.35 -0.50 -11.40
CA PHE A 319 -18.36 -0.39 -12.47
C PHE A 319 -18.13 -1.71 -13.22
N LEU A 320 -17.94 -2.81 -12.49
CA LEU A 320 -17.71 -4.14 -13.07
C LEU A 320 -18.95 -4.73 -13.79
N GLN A 321 -20.14 -4.15 -13.57
CA GLN A 321 -21.38 -4.47 -14.26
C GLN A 321 -21.70 -3.52 -15.43
N GLY A 322 -20.79 -2.57 -15.73
CA GLY A 322 -20.97 -1.59 -16.80
C GLY A 322 -21.97 -0.45 -16.47
N LYS A 323 -22.11 -0.10 -15.19
CA LYS A 323 -22.98 0.97 -14.70
C LYS A 323 -22.21 2.23 -14.34
#